data_3610ba9190da07cd16c0726c89ec6396
#
_entry.id   3610ba9190da07cd16c0726c89ec6396
#
_cell.length_a   1.000
_cell.length_b   1.000
_cell.length_c   1.000
_cell.angle_alpha   90.00
_cell.angle_beta   90.00
_cell.angle_gamma   90.00
#
_symmetry.space_group_name_H-M   'P 1'
#
loop_
_entity.id
_entity.type
_entity.pdbx_description
1 polymer ?
#
loop_
_entity_poly.entity_id
_entity_poly.type
_entity_poly.pdbx_seq_one_letter_code
_entity_poly.pdbx_strand_id
1 'polypeptide(L)'
;MIYLDNAATTRPDKDAVEAALPYLHDKYFNPSALYGGGVLVQGELRRAREYLLSQAADKTRFELYFTSCGSEADNTAIFSAARRGNAVTTAGEHAAVFQSFSELKQRNVEPRFAPLLSDGKVDTEALLSLVDDKTTLVSVVHVNNETGAVNDIISLAKAVKSKNPRCLFLSDGVQAFGKLPFRLTPDIDFYAISAHKIGGAKGTGALIRRKGVPLSPYIFGGGQEGGFRSGTENVFGILCFEAAAKKKFSTLESDFSRLKIYREQLYSALDKDIFMRISPEDGTPYILTVAAKNLRGEILQRLLEERGVLVGTGSACSSKHPVSRVITACGVGKEYLNGVLRFSFSPATTEEEVQTAVQAANSAAHELIARTARS
;
A
#
# COMPACT_ATOMS: atom_id res chain seq x y z
N MET A 1 -18.59 -16.89 -3.54
CA MET A 1 -17.56 -16.46 -2.55
C MET A 1 -17.25 -15.01 -2.83
N ILE A 2 -17.47 -14.16 -1.86
CA ILE A 2 -17.27 -12.69 -1.94
C ILE A 2 -15.90 -12.36 -1.38
N TYR A 3 -15.05 -11.67 -2.17
CA TYR A 3 -13.69 -11.33 -1.78
C TYR A 3 -13.58 -9.84 -1.45
N LEU A 4 -13.51 -9.52 -0.16
CA LEU A 4 -13.36 -8.16 0.39
C LEU A 4 -12.05 -7.98 1.18
N ASP A 5 -10.97 -8.67 0.76
CA ASP A 5 -9.62 -8.47 1.31
C ASP A 5 -8.62 -7.96 0.25
N ASN A 6 -9.08 -7.05 -0.62
CA ASN A 6 -8.27 -6.49 -1.70
C ASN A 6 -7.10 -5.61 -1.22
N ALA A 7 -7.11 -5.15 0.02
CA ALA A 7 -5.97 -4.46 0.62
C ALA A 7 -4.80 -5.41 0.93
N ALA A 8 -5.05 -6.72 1.16
CA ALA A 8 -4.00 -7.72 1.30
C ALA A 8 -3.39 -8.09 -0.07
N THR A 9 -4.22 -8.43 -1.04
CA THR A 9 -3.84 -8.65 -2.45
C THR A 9 -5.08 -8.56 -3.31
N THR A 10 -4.96 -8.13 -4.57
CA THR A 10 -6.07 -8.20 -5.52
C THR A 10 -5.98 -9.45 -6.38
N ARG A 11 -7.12 -9.91 -6.88
CA ARG A 11 -7.14 -10.91 -7.94
C ARG A 11 -6.43 -10.34 -9.16
N PRO A 12 -5.49 -11.05 -9.79
CA PRO A 12 -4.90 -10.61 -11.05
C PRO A 12 -5.97 -10.41 -12.12
N ASP A 13 -5.89 -9.30 -12.84
CA ASP A 13 -6.81 -9.01 -13.93
C ASP A 13 -6.56 -9.97 -15.08
N LYS A 14 -7.63 -10.62 -15.57
CA LYS A 14 -7.53 -11.65 -16.60
C LYS A 14 -6.93 -11.10 -17.89
N ASP A 15 -7.41 -9.94 -18.34
CA ASP A 15 -6.95 -9.32 -19.59
C ASP A 15 -5.47 -8.90 -19.47
N ALA A 16 -5.06 -8.42 -18.28
CA ALA A 16 -3.67 -8.05 -18.01
C ALA A 16 -2.73 -9.26 -18.01
N VAL A 17 -3.18 -10.39 -17.46
CA VAL A 17 -2.43 -11.66 -17.49
C VAL A 17 -2.31 -12.18 -18.92
N GLU A 18 -3.42 -12.21 -19.67
CA GLU A 18 -3.45 -12.68 -21.07
C GLU A 18 -2.54 -11.83 -21.97
N ALA A 19 -2.54 -10.50 -21.81
CA ALA A 19 -1.67 -9.61 -22.56
C ALA A 19 -0.17 -9.86 -22.30
N ALA A 20 0.18 -10.28 -21.09
CA ALA A 20 1.57 -10.56 -20.70
C ALA A 20 2.00 -12.03 -20.97
N LEU A 21 1.04 -12.95 -21.12
CA LEU A 21 1.31 -14.39 -21.24
C LEU A 21 2.33 -14.78 -22.36
N PRO A 22 2.34 -14.15 -23.55
CA PRO A 22 3.32 -14.46 -24.59
C PRO A 22 4.78 -14.29 -24.14
N TYR A 23 5.04 -13.46 -23.12
CA TYR A 23 6.40 -13.21 -22.61
C TYR A 23 6.92 -14.32 -21.66
N LEU A 24 6.11 -15.32 -21.35
CA LEU A 24 6.55 -16.52 -20.64
C LEU A 24 7.15 -17.60 -21.57
N HIS A 25 6.69 -17.68 -22.82
CA HIS A 25 7.13 -18.77 -23.71
C HIS A 25 7.44 -18.34 -25.14
N ASP A 26 6.69 -17.42 -25.78
CA ASP A 26 6.94 -17.06 -27.17
C ASP A 26 8.01 -15.96 -27.32
N LYS A 27 7.96 -14.96 -26.42
CA LYS A 27 8.85 -13.78 -26.38
C LYS A 27 9.75 -13.80 -25.15
N TYR A 28 10.27 -14.96 -24.78
CA TYR A 28 11.04 -15.23 -23.55
C TYR A 28 12.46 -14.65 -23.52
N PHE A 29 12.81 -13.83 -24.50
CA PHE A 29 14.16 -13.33 -24.71
C PHE A 29 14.65 -12.46 -23.54
N ASN A 30 15.94 -12.61 -23.21
CA ASN A 30 16.57 -11.76 -22.20
C ASN A 30 16.65 -10.31 -22.73
N PRO A 31 16.11 -9.29 -21.99
CA PRO A 31 16.13 -7.90 -22.42
C PRO A 31 17.54 -7.31 -22.61
N SER A 32 18.55 -7.89 -21.96
CA SER A 32 19.95 -7.47 -22.09
C SER A 32 20.65 -8.01 -23.33
N ALA A 33 20.01 -8.89 -24.12
CA ALA A 33 20.60 -9.47 -25.30
C ALA A 33 20.53 -8.52 -26.50
N LEU A 34 21.60 -8.51 -27.32
CA LEU A 34 21.72 -7.61 -28.47
C LEU A 34 21.01 -8.11 -29.74
N TYR A 35 20.55 -9.35 -29.77
CA TYR A 35 19.78 -9.86 -30.89
C TYR A 35 18.35 -9.36 -30.88
N GLY A 36 17.65 -9.42 -32.05
CA GLY A 36 16.35 -8.77 -32.26
C GLY A 36 15.28 -9.08 -31.23
N GLY A 37 15.19 -10.32 -30.72
CA GLY A 37 14.25 -10.70 -29.65
C GLY A 37 14.51 -9.95 -28.34
N GLY A 38 15.78 -9.83 -27.94
CA GLY A 38 16.15 -9.07 -26.74
C GLY A 38 15.83 -7.58 -26.87
N VAL A 39 16.18 -6.97 -28.00
CA VAL A 39 15.90 -5.56 -28.31
C VAL A 39 14.38 -5.28 -28.29
N LEU A 40 13.57 -6.21 -28.83
CA LEU A 40 12.10 -6.11 -28.78
C LEU A 40 11.62 -6.06 -27.34
N VAL A 41 12.01 -7.03 -26.51
CA VAL A 41 11.57 -7.11 -25.10
C VAL A 41 12.03 -5.89 -24.31
N GLN A 42 13.28 -5.43 -24.53
CA GLN A 42 13.77 -4.20 -23.91
C GLN A 42 12.91 -2.97 -24.28
N GLY A 43 12.47 -2.88 -25.54
CA GLY A 43 11.54 -1.85 -26.01
C GLY A 43 10.20 -1.88 -25.27
N GLU A 44 9.65 -3.08 -25.02
CA GLU A 44 8.42 -3.27 -24.26
C GLU A 44 8.60 -2.81 -22.80
N LEU A 45 9.68 -3.21 -22.13
CA LEU A 45 9.97 -2.79 -20.75
C LEU A 45 10.12 -1.27 -20.64
N ARG A 46 10.74 -0.63 -21.63
CA ARG A 46 10.85 0.83 -21.67
C ARG A 46 9.47 1.49 -21.77
N ARG A 47 8.59 1.02 -22.66
CA ARG A 47 7.21 1.54 -22.78
C ARG A 47 6.42 1.36 -21.49
N ALA A 48 6.50 0.18 -20.87
CA ALA A 48 5.84 -0.09 -19.60
C ALA A 48 6.32 0.88 -18.50
N ARG A 49 7.63 1.11 -18.42
CA ARG A 49 8.25 2.07 -17.50
C ARG A 49 7.73 3.49 -17.70
N GLU A 50 7.74 3.95 -18.95
CA GLU A 50 7.28 5.30 -19.31
C GLU A 50 5.78 5.47 -19.01
N TYR A 51 4.97 4.46 -19.30
CA TYR A 51 3.54 4.48 -19.00
C TYR A 51 3.29 4.56 -17.48
N LEU A 52 3.84 3.63 -16.69
CA LEU A 52 3.65 3.61 -15.25
C LEU A 52 4.12 4.89 -14.58
N LEU A 53 5.28 5.42 -14.98
CA LEU A 53 5.80 6.69 -14.47
C LEU A 53 4.86 7.85 -14.82
N SER A 54 4.33 7.90 -16.04
CA SER A 54 3.43 8.96 -16.50
C SER A 54 2.13 9.05 -15.70
N GLN A 55 1.70 7.96 -15.06
CA GLN A 55 0.49 7.95 -14.22
C GLN A 55 0.71 8.63 -12.85
N ALA A 56 1.94 8.70 -12.36
CA ALA A 56 2.23 9.25 -11.04
C ALA A 56 3.04 10.56 -11.08
N ALA A 57 3.89 10.76 -12.11
CA ALA A 57 4.91 11.81 -12.08
C ALA A 57 5.24 12.38 -13.47
N ASP A 58 5.92 13.52 -13.49
CA ASP A 58 6.51 14.10 -14.70
C ASP A 58 7.82 13.37 -15.03
N LYS A 59 7.87 12.74 -16.20
CA LYS A 59 9.04 11.99 -16.72
C LYS A 59 10.29 12.87 -16.94
N THR A 60 10.15 14.19 -16.99
CA THR A 60 11.31 15.08 -17.08
C THR A 60 12.02 15.21 -15.74
N ARG A 61 11.30 15.02 -14.63
CA ARG A 61 11.79 15.20 -13.26
C ARG A 61 11.98 13.89 -12.49
N PHE A 62 11.32 12.81 -12.93
CA PHE A 62 11.33 11.53 -12.25
C PHE A 62 11.76 10.40 -13.18
N GLU A 63 12.12 9.28 -12.60
CA GLU A 63 12.44 8.01 -13.25
C GLU A 63 11.91 6.85 -12.41
N LEU A 64 11.74 5.69 -13.02
CA LEU A 64 11.16 4.51 -12.38
C LEU A 64 12.11 3.32 -12.54
N TYR A 65 12.28 2.55 -11.47
CA TYR A 65 13.03 1.30 -11.45
C TYR A 65 12.12 0.16 -11.00
N PHE A 66 12.14 -0.95 -11.74
CA PHE A 66 11.37 -2.13 -11.36
C PHE A 66 12.02 -2.86 -10.19
N THR A 67 11.19 -3.37 -9.30
CA THR A 67 11.54 -4.16 -8.13
C THR A 67 10.68 -5.42 -8.07
N SER A 68 10.98 -6.35 -7.17
CA SER A 68 10.14 -7.56 -6.98
C SER A 68 8.84 -7.29 -6.22
N CYS A 69 8.77 -6.20 -5.47
CA CYS A 69 7.59 -5.82 -4.68
C CYS A 69 7.76 -4.41 -4.09
N GLY A 70 6.70 -3.87 -3.48
CA GLY A 70 6.76 -2.61 -2.74
C GLY A 70 7.78 -2.63 -1.60
N SER A 71 7.88 -3.75 -0.86
CA SER A 71 8.84 -3.87 0.23
C SER A 71 10.30 -3.75 -0.22
N GLU A 72 10.66 -4.28 -1.40
CA GLU A 72 11.99 -4.05 -1.97
C GLU A 72 12.20 -2.58 -2.35
N ALA A 73 11.18 -1.92 -2.90
CA ALA A 73 11.22 -0.51 -3.25
C ALA A 73 11.45 0.37 -2.01
N ASP A 74 10.68 0.14 -0.94
CA ASP A 74 10.82 0.85 0.33
C ASP A 74 12.19 0.64 0.95
N ASN A 75 12.65 -0.61 1.06
CA ASN A 75 13.96 -0.94 1.62
C ASN A 75 15.10 -0.29 0.82
N THR A 76 15.02 -0.32 -0.52
CA THR A 76 16.02 0.32 -1.39
C THR A 76 16.12 1.81 -1.13
N ALA A 77 14.98 2.51 -1.03
CA ALA A 77 14.93 3.94 -0.76
C ALA A 77 15.45 4.25 0.66
N ILE A 78 14.97 3.53 1.69
CA ILE A 78 15.33 3.76 3.10
C ILE A 78 16.83 3.57 3.32
N PHE A 79 17.39 2.44 2.92
CA PHE A 79 18.81 2.14 3.15
C PHE A 79 19.75 2.94 2.23
N SER A 80 19.24 3.49 1.13
CA SER A 80 19.97 4.42 0.29
C SER A 80 20.03 5.83 0.91
N ALA A 81 18.95 6.30 1.51
CA ALA A 81 18.79 7.67 2.01
C ALA A 81 19.25 7.85 3.46
N ALA A 82 18.86 6.93 4.36
CA ALA A 82 19.13 7.02 5.80
C ALA A 82 20.50 6.40 6.13
N ARG A 83 21.57 7.17 5.97
CA ARG A 83 22.96 6.70 6.14
C ARG A 83 23.67 7.26 7.38
N ARG A 84 23.14 8.30 8.00
CA ARG A 84 23.71 9.01 9.16
C ARG A 84 22.64 9.85 9.85
N GLY A 85 22.97 10.37 11.03
CA GLY A 85 22.06 11.24 11.79
C GLY A 85 20.81 10.53 12.24
N ASN A 86 19.65 11.05 11.87
CA ASN A 86 18.37 10.44 12.18
C ASN A 86 17.46 10.34 10.96
N ALA A 87 16.44 9.51 11.08
CA ALA A 87 15.38 9.36 10.10
C ALA A 87 14.03 9.32 10.81
N VAL A 88 13.02 9.97 10.25
CA VAL A 88 11.68 10.09 10.86
C VAL A 88 10.67 9.31 10.02
N THR A 89 9.81 8.57 10.68
CA THR A 89 8.68 7.87 10.07
C THR A 89 7.47 7.92 11.01
N THR A 90 6.40 7.17 10.71
CA THR A 90 5.18 7.18 11.50
C THR A 90 4.92 5.84 12.19
N ALA A 91 4.10 5.86 13.25
CA ALA A 91 3.56 4.66 13.85
C ALA A 91 2.59 3.92 12.90
N GLY A 92 2.12 4.55 11.83
CA GLY A 92 1.15 4.02 10.88
C GLY A 92 1.73 3.28 9.66
N GLU A 93 3.04 3.18 9.53
CA GLU A 93 3.67 2.62 8.34
C GLU A 93 3.38 1.12 8.13
N HIS A 94 3.41 0.69 6.87
CA HIS A 94 3.46 -0.73 6.56
C HIS A 94 4.69 -1.38 7.18
N ALA A 95 4.62 -2.70 7.48
CA ALA A 95 5.71 -3.45 8.10
C ALA A 95 7.06 -3.31 7.35
N ALA A 96 7.05 -3.18 6.02
CA ALA A 96 8.24 -3.00 5.21
C ALA A 96 9.01 -1.72 5.59
N VAL A 97 8.31 -0.61 5.83
CA VAL A 97 8.90 0.66 6.27
C VAL A 97 9.23 0.61 7.75
N PHE A 98 8.27 0.21 8.60
CA PHE A 98 8.44 0.22 10.05
C PHE A 98 9.63 -0.63 10.51
N GLN A 99 9.75 -1.85 9.98
CA GLN A 99 10.86 -2.74 10.33
C GLN A 99 12.20 -2.23 9.79
N SER A 100 12.21 -1.67 8.57
CA SER A 100 13.43 -1.08 8.02
C SER A 100 13.92 0.10 8.85
N PHE A 101 13.01 0.95 9.36
CA PHE A 101 13.38 2.02 10.29
C PHE A 101 13.88 1.49 11.61
N SER A 102 13.28 0.42 12.16
CA SER A 102 13.78 -0.23 13.37
C SER A 102 15.21 -0.76 13.21
N GLU A 103 15.52 -1.28 12.01
CA GLU A 103 16.85 -1.80 11.65
C GLU A 103 17.92 -0.70 11.50
N LEU A 104 17.53 0.56 11.27
CA LEU A 104 18.46 1.68 11.14
C LEU A 104 19.32 1.89 12.40
N LYS A 105 18.83 1.51 13.58
CA LYS A 105 19.62 1.55 14.83
C LYS A 105 20.93 0.76 14.71
N GLN A 106 20.89 -0.40 14.05
CA GLN A 106 22.07 -1.25 13.85
C GLN A 106 23.06 -0.65 12.85
N ARG A 107 22.62 0.37 12.11
CA ARG A 107 23.42 1.13 11.14
C ARG A 107 23.86 2.50 11.64
N ASN A 108 23.74 2.74 12.95
CA ASN A 108 24.07 4.02 13.61
C ASN A 108 23.25 5.20 13.08
N VAL A 109 22.00 4.97 12.67
CA VAL A 109 21.02 6.01 12.34
C VAL A 109 19.88 5.93 13.36
N GLU A 110 19.54 7.04 13.99
CA GLU A 110 18.47 7.13 14.99
C GLU A 110 17.10 7.13 14.30
N PRO A 111 16.25 6.09 14.47
CA PRO A 111 14.89 6.13 13.97
C PRO A 111 13.99 6.87 14.96
N ARG A 112 13.13 7.75 14.45
CA ARG A 112 12.11 8.48 15.20
C ARG A 112 10.75 8.19 14.62
N PHE A 113 9.74 7.98 15.48
CA PHE A 113 8.40 7.56 15.08
C PHE A 113 7.37 8.60 15.52
N ALA A 114 6.76 9.28 14.56
CA ALA A 114 5.67 10.20 14.81
C ALA A 114 4.37 9.46 15.16
N PRO A 115 3.55 9.98 16.07
CA PRO A 115 2.26 9.42 16.41
C PRO A 115 1.25 9.56 15.28
N LEU A 116 0.12 8.87 15.40
CA LEU A 116 -1.06 9.04 14.58
C LEU A 116 -2.13 9.83 15.34
N LEU A 117 -2.97 10.50 14.59
CA LEU A 117 -4.26 11.01 15.06
C LEU A 117 -5.26 9.84 15.19
N SER A 118 -6.36 10.06 15.87
CA SER A 118 -7.39 9.04 16.08
C SER A 118 -8.08 8.57 14.78
N ASP A 119 -7.99 9.36 13.71
CA ASP A 119 -8.47 9.03 12.38
C ASP A 119 -7.44 8.21 11.54
N GLY A 120 -6.29 7.90 12.12
CA GLY A 120 -5.23 7.13 11.49
C GLY A 120 -4.31 7.92 10.56
N LYS A 121 -4.51 9.24 10.42
CA LYS A 121 -3.58 10.12 9.72
C LYS A 121 -2.36 10.43 10.60
N VAL A 122 -1.26 10.80 9.97
CA VAL A 122 -0.08 11.26 10.72
C VAL A 122 -0.38 12.58 11.44
N ASP A 123 0.06 12.70 12.69
CA ASP A 123 0.13 13.98 13.36
C ASP A 123 1.27 14.82 12.74
N THR A 124 0.90 15.77 11.92
CA THR A 124 1.83 16.61 11.15
C THR A 124 2.73 17.45 12.06
N GLU A 125 2.19 18.01 13.13
CA GLU A 125 2.97 18.85 14.06
C GLU A 125 3.99 17.99 14.81
N ALA A 126 3.56 16.86 15.32
CA ALA A 126 4.43 15.91 16.00
C ALA A 126 5.52 15.37 15.05
N LEU A 127 5.17 15.02 13.80
CA LEU A 127 6.15 14.59 12.79
C LEU A 127 7.19 15.67 12.53
N LEU A 128 6.76 16.91 12.29
CA LEU A 128 7.67 18.01 12.04
C LEU A 128 8.54 18.34 13.26
N SER A 129 8.05 18.18 14.48
CA SER A 129 8.86 18.38 15.70
C SER A 129 10.06 17.43 15.78
N LEU A 130 9.94 16.22 15.21
CA LEU A 130 11.00 15.22 15.16
C LEU A 130 12.06 15.47 14.06
N VAL A 131 11.79 16.38 13.11
CA VAL A 131 12.73 16.73 12.02
C VAL A 131 13.67 17.82 12.49
N ASP A 132 14.98 17.60 12.34
CA ASP A 132 16.06 18.55 12.65
C ASP A 132 17.07 18.64 11.47
N ASP A 133 18.18 19.36 11.68
CA ASP A 133 19.24 19.55 10.67
C ASP A 133 20.04 18.26 10.37
N LYS A 134 19.96 17.25 11.23
CA LYS A 134 20.57 15.92 11.07
C LYS A 134 19.64 14.90 10.45
N THR A 135 18.36 15.25 10.26
CA THR A 135 17.37 14.35 9.63
C THR A 135 17.70 14.16 8.15
N THR A 136 17.93 12.92 7.75
CA THR A 136 18.31 12.57 6.37
C THR A 136 17.15 12.02 5.56
N LEU A 137 16.16 11.43 6.22
CA LEU A 137 14.98 10.85 5.57
C LEU A 137 13.73 11.07 6.44
N VAL A 138 12.62 11.43 5.79
CA VAL A 138 11.26 11.28 6.31
C VAL A 138 10.51 10.30 5.43
N SER A 139 9.79 9.35 6.03
CA SER A 139 8.92 8.42 5.30
C SER A 139 7.51 8.46 5.86
N VAL A 140 6.51 8.65 4.97
CA VAL A 140 5.09 8.65 5.33
C VAL A 140 4.29 7.86 4.31
N VAL A 141 3.51 6.88 4.77
CA VAL A 141 2.60 6.12 3.91
C VAL A 141 1.55 7.04 3.30
N HIS A 142 1.29 6.91 1.99
CA HIS A 142 0.28 7.73 1.32
C HIS A 142 -1.13 7.32 1.74
N VAL A 143 -1.42 6.01 1.69
CA VAL A 143 -2.70 5.44 2.14
C VAL A 143 -2.40 4.30 3.10
N ASN A 144 -2.91 4.41 4.32
CA ASN A 144 -2.75 3.35 5.31
C ASN A 144 -3.54 2.10 4.90
N ASN A 145 -2.87 0.97 4.86
CA ASN A 145 -3.45 -0.31 4.42
C ASN A 145 -4.39 -0.95 5.45
N GLU A 146 -4.39 -0.47 6.69
CA GLU A 146 -5.25 -0.97 7.76
C GLU A 146 -6.46 -0.05 7.98
N THR A 147 -6.25 1.25 8.15
CA THR A 147 -7.33 2.21 8.43
C THR A 147 -7.96 2.80 7.19
N GLY A 148 -7.27 2.82 6.07
CA GLY A 148 -7.69 3.54 4.88
C GLY A 148 -7.47 5.06 4.95
N ALA A 149 -6.80 5.55 5.99
CA ALA A 149 -6.45 6.97 6.12
C ALA A 149 -5.55 7.42 4.96
N VAL A 150 -5.84 8.58 4.42
CA VAL A 150 -5.06 9.22 3.33
C VAL A 150 -4.27 10.37 3.91
N ASN A 151 -2.95 10.33 3.81
CA ASN A 151 -2.08 11.42 4.20
C ASN A 151 -1.84 12.37 3.02
N ASP A 152 -1.89 13.67 3.26
CA ASP A 152 -1.48 14.68 2.27
C ASP A 152 0.05 14.74 2.18
N ILE A 153 0.60 13.77 1.44
CA ILE A 153 2.05 13.64 1.27
C ILE A 153 2.68 14.82 0.53
N ILE A 154 1.91 15.56 -0.25
CA ILE A 154 2.37 16.74 -0.98
C ILE A 154 2.68 17.88 0.01
N SER A 155 1.71 18.22 0.86
CA SER A 155 1.88 19.24 1.89
C SER A 155 2.92 18.83 2.92
N LEU A 156 2.93 17.56 3.32
CA LEU A 156 3.94 17.01 4.26
C LEU A 156 5.36 17.11 3.70
N ALA A 157 5.58 16.67 2.46
CA ALA A 157 6.89 16.75 1.82
C ALA A 157 7.38 18.20 1.73
N LYS A 158 6.51 19.13 1.30
CA LYS A 158 6.80 20.56 1.25
C LYS A 158 7.18 21.13 2.62
N ALA A 159 6.44 20.76 3.68
CA ALA A 159 6.72 21.20 5.04
C ALA A 159 8.07 20.67 5.56
N VAL A 160 8.38 19.38 5.30
CA VAL A 160 9.67 18.78 5.62
C VAL A 160 10.80 19.50 4.89
N LYS A 161 10.67 19.76 3.58
CA LYS A 161 11.67 20.48 2.80
C LYS A 161 11.86 21.92 3.28
N SER A 162 10.79 22.58 3.72
CA SER A 162 10.88 23.93 4.30
C SER A 162 11.67 23.93 5.60
N LYS A 163 11.55 22.89 6.42
CA LYS A 163 12.28 22.76 7.69
C LYS A 163 13.71 22.29 7.50
N ASN A 164 13.93 21.30 6.63
CA ASN A 164 15.25 20.81 6.27
C ASN A 164 15.31 20.53 4.75
N PRO A 165 15.82 21.45 3.92
CA PRO A 165 15.88 21.29 2.46
C PRO A 165 16.71 20.08 1.98
N ARG A 166 17.62 19.57 2.82
CA ARG A 166 18.48 18.42 2.50
C ARG A 166 17.83 17.09 2.87
N CYS A 167 16.80 17.10 3.69
CA CYS A 167 16.07 15.90 4.08
C CYS A 167 15.36 15.28 2.87
N LEU A 168 15.53 13.99 2.64
CA LEU A 168 14.83 13.26 1.60
C LEU A 168 13.44 12.84 2.09
N PHE A 169 12.48 12.73 1.16
CA PHE A 169 11.11 12.31 1.46
C PHE A 169 10.74 11.08 0.65
N LEU A 170 10.37 10.01 1.36
CA LEU A 170 9.82 8.77 0.80
C LEU A 170 8.33 8.69 1.12
N SER A 171 7.54 8.19 0.17
CA SER A 171 6.18 7.75 0.48
C SER A 171 5.93 6.35 -0.05
N ASP A 172 5.41 5.45 0.80
CA ASP A 172 4.83 4.18 0.38
C ASP A 172 3.47 4.45 -0.26
N GLY A 173 3.42 4.35 -1.59
CA GLY A 173 2.24 4.57 -2.41
C GLY A 173 1.51 3.31 -2.84
N VAL A 174 1.87 2.16 -2.26
CA VAL A 174 1.36 0.83 -2.66
C VAL A 174 -0.16 0.74 -2.59
N GLN A 175 -0.81 1.41 -1.66
CA GLN A 175 -2.27 1.45 -1.55
C GLN A 175 -2.91 2.63 -2.28
N ALA A 176 -2.13 3.58 -2.79
CA ALA A 176 -2.64 4.79 -3.48
C ALA A 176 -2.59 4.68 -5.00
N PHE A 177 -1.50 4.12 -5.56
CA PHE A 177 -1.29 4.02 -7.00
C PHE A 177 -2.42 3.24 -7.68
N GLY A 178 -3.04 3.84 -8.71
CA GLY A 178 -4.20 3.27 -9.41
C GLY A 178 -5.50 3.21 -8.60
N LYS A 179 -5.57 3.89 -7.44
CA LYS A 179 -6.75 3.96 -6.56
C LYS A 179 -7.12 5.38 -6.17
N LEU A 180 -6.17 6.31 -6.16
CA LEU A 180 -6.38 7.72 -5.89
C LEU A 180 -5.86 8.57 -7.05
N PRO A 181 -6.51 9.69 -7.38
CA PRO A 181 -5.94 10.70 -8.26
C PRO A 181 -4.86 11.47 -7.49
N PHE A 182 -3.62 11.48 -7.98
CA PHE A 182 -2.54 12.29 -7.43
C PHE A 182 -1.45 12.54 -8.46
N ARG A 183 -0.56 13.49 -8.17
CA ARG A 183 0.63 13.76 -8.96
C ARG A 183 1.78 14.09 -8.04
N LEU A 184 2.92 13.41 -8.20
CA LEU A 184 4.11 13.67 -7.38
C LEU A 184 4.70 15.04 -7.69
N THR A 185 5.09 15.76 -6.64
CA THR A 185 5.81 17.03 -6.72
C THR A 185 7.31 16.83 -6.50
N PRO A 186 8.16 17.79 -6.90
CA PRO A 186 9.61 17.68 -6.69
C PRO A 186 10.07 17.60 -5.23
N ASP A 187 9.19 17.83 -4.26
CA ASP A 187 9.50 17.68 -2.84
C ASP A 187 9.49 16.21 -2.38
N ILE A 188 8.87 15.32 -3.18
CA ILE A 188 8.89 13.87 -2.96
C ILE A 188 10.07 13.27 -3.72
N ASP A 189 11.00 12.63 -3.00
CA ASP A 189 12.21 12.07 -3.57
C ASP A 189 12.05 10.62 -4.02
N PHE A 190 11.24 9.84 -3.29
CA PHE A 190 10.98 8.43 -3.54
C PHE A 190 9.50 8.08 -3.36
N TYR A 191 8.99 7.19 -4.22
CA TYR A 191 7.63 6.70 -4.14
C TYR A 191 7.56 5.23 -4.54
N ALA A 192 7.10 4.36 -3.63
CA ALA A 192 7.02 2.92 -3.85
C ALA A 192 5.64 2.51 -4.36
N ILE A 193 5.59 1.58 -5.34
CA ILE A 193 4.35 1.02 -5.90
C ILE A 193 4.46 -0.49 -6.08
N SER A 194 3.31 -1.18 -6.12
CA SER A 194 3.27 -2.64 -6.27
C SER A 194 2.12 -3.11 -7.17
N ALA A 195 2.43 -4.01 -8.09
CA ALA A 195 1.50 -4.49 -9.12
C ALA A 195 0.27 -5.21 -8.53
N HIS A 196 0.49 -6.09 -7.54
CA HIS A 196 -0.57 -6.94 -7.00
C HIS A 196 -1.66 -6.20 -6.21
N LYS A 197 -1.51 -4.91 -5.98
CA LYS A 197 -2.55 -4.08 -5.34
C LYS A 197 -3.52 -3.46 -6.33
N ILE A 198 -3.23 -3.59 -7.63
CA ILE A 198 -4.06 -3.04 -8.71
C ILE A 198 -4.43 -4.06 -9.79
N GLY A 199 -4.34 -5.35 -9.49
CA GLY A 199 -4.69 -6.41 -10.44
C GLY A 199 -3.52 -6.89 -11.31
N GLY A 200 -2.29 -6.47 -11.03
CA GLY A 200 -1.09 -7.02 -11.64
C GLY A 200 -0.60 -8.31 -10.94
N ALA A 201 0.42 -8.93 -11.50
CA ALA A 201 1.01 -10.14 -10.94
C ALA A 201 1.77 -9.85 -9.63
N LYS A 202 1.78 -10.82 -8.70
CA LYS A 202 2.70 -10.81 -7.55
C LYS A 202 4.14 -10.94 -8.03
N GLY A 203 5.10 -10.50 -7.22
CA GLY A 203 6.52 -10.55 -7.58
C GLY A 203 6.96 -9.40 -8.50
N THR A 204 6.20 -8.29 -8.53
CA THR A 204 6.52 -7.08 -9.29
C THR A 204 6.10 -5.83 -8.53
N GLY A 205 7.01 -4.88 -8.43
CA GLY A 205 6.80 -3.54 -7.90
C GLY A 205 7.68 -2.54 -8.63
N ALA A 206 7.68 -1.29 -8.19
CA ALA A 206 8.61 -0.30 -8.69
C ALA A 206 8.89 0.81 -7.66
N LEU A 207 10.07 1.41 -7.79
CA LEU A 207 10.47 2.62 -7.09
C LEU A 207 10.52 3.77 -8.09
N ILE A 208 9.73 4.81 -7.84
CA ILE A 208 9.81 6.08 -8.55
C ILE A 208 10.77 6.97 -7.76
N ARG A 209 11.76 7.56 -8.44
CA ARG A 209 12.78 8.41 -7.85
C ARG A 209 12.81 9.77 -8.54
N ARG A 210 12.94 10.85 -7.79
CA ARG A 210 13.25 12.15 -8.36
C ARG A 210 14.68 12.14 -8.94
N LYS A 211 14.85 12.60 -10.18
CA LYS A 211 16.15 12.65 -10.86
C LYS A 211 17.16 13.47 -10.06
N GLY A 212 18.39 12.99 -10.03
CA GLY A 212 19.47 13.62 -9.28
C GLY A 212 19.54 13.27 -7.79
N VAL A 213 18.52 12.62 -7.24
CA VAL A 213 18.58 12.09 -5.86
C VAL A 213 19.49 10.86 -5.83
N PRO A 214 20.47 10.77 -4.92
CA PRO A 214 21.31 9.59 -4.80
C PRO A 214 20.49 8.32 -4.50
N LEU A 215 20.74 7.26 -5.27
CA LEU A 215 20.19 5.94 -5.02
C LEU A 215 21.33 4.92 -5.08
N SER A 216 21.45 4.09 -4.06
CA SER A 216 22.40 2.99 -4.04
C SER A 216 21.67 1.67 -4.32
N PRO A 217 22.27 0.74 -5.07
CA PRO A 217 21.69 -0.57 -5.26
C PRO A 217 21.52 -1.29 -3.94
N TYR A 218 20.37 -1.94 -3.76
CA TYR A 218 20.11 -2.83 -2.65
C TYR A 218 20.41 -4.30 -3.02
N ILE A 219 20.20 -4.63 -4.31
CA ILE A 219 20.54 -5.93 -4.88
C ILE A 219 21.67 -5.72 -5.90
N PHE A 220 22.83 -6.33 -5.62
CA PHE A 220 24.02 -6.24 -6.45
C PHE A 220 24.08 -7.37 -7.49
N GLY A 221 24.71 -7.12 -8.65
CA GLY A 221 24.89 -8.13 -9.70
C GLY A 221 25.18 -7.52 -11.07
N GLY A 222 24.47 -7.97 -12.10
CA GLY A 222 24.74 -7.69 -13.53
C GLY A 222 24.37 -6.28 -14.04
N GLY A 223 23.99 -5.35 -13.19
CA GLY A 223 23.77 -3.95 -13.57
C GLY A 223 22.45 -3.64 -14.28
N GLN A 224 21.47 -4.54 -14.22
CA GLN A 224 20.11 -4.27 -14.74
C GLN A 224 19.49 -3.06 -14.04
N GLU A 225 18.40 -2.54 -14.58
CA GLU A 225 17.74 -1.33 -14.07
C GLU A 225 18.71 -0.14 -13.90
N GLY A 226 19.60 0.05 -14.88
CA GLY A 226 20.59 1.14 -14.85
C GLY A 226 21.61 1.03 -13.72
N GLY A 227 21.86 -0.17 -13.20
CA GLY A 227 22.78 -0.45 -12.09
C GLY A 227 22.16 -0.34 -10.71
N PHE A 228 20.86 0.01 -10.60
CA PHE A 228 20.19 0.22 -9.31
C PHE A 228 19.49 -1.02 -8.77
N ARG A 229 19.17 -2.00 -9.65
CA ARG A 229 18.57 -3.26 -9.23
C ARG A 229 19.00 -4.38 -10.16
N SER A 230 19.92 -5.17 -9.71
CA SER A 230 20.45 -6.29 -10.50
C SER A 230 19.54 -7.51 -10.49
N GLY A 231 19.70 -8.37 -11.51
CA GLY A 231 18.91 -9.57 -11.75
C GLY A 231 18.02 -9.41 -12.98
N THR A 232 17.88 -10.48 -13.77
CA THR A 232 17.05 -10.49 -14.98
C THR A 232 15.64 -10.01 -14.66
N GLU A 233 15.15 -9.11 -15.49
CA GLU A 233 13.86 -8.44 -15.30
C GLU A 233 12.70 -9.44 -15.41
N ASN A 234 11.72 -9.33 -14.54
CA ASN A 234 10.46 -10.08 -14.61
C ASN A 234 9.55 -9.51 -15.71
N VAL A 235 9.88 -9.84 -16.97
CA VAL A 235 9.19 -9.28 -18.16
C VAL A 235 7.68 -9.49 -18.08
N PHE A 236 7.24 -10.72 -17.80
CA PHE A 236 5.82 -11.04 -17.64
C PHE A 236 5.15 -10.17 -16.57
N GLY A 237 5.75 -10.10 -15.38
CA GLY A 237 5.19 -9.34 -14.27
C GLY A 237 5.11 -7.84 -14.56
N ILE A 238 6.13 -7.29 -15.23
CA ILE A 238 6.18 -5.86 -15.60
C ILE A 238 5.11 -5.51 -16.64
N LEU A 239 4.94 -6.34 -17.68
CA LEU A 239 3.93 -6.09 -18.70
C LEU A 239 2.51 -6.35 -18.20
N CYS A 240 2.32 -7.33 -17.31
CA CYS A 240 1.07 -7.50 -16.57
C CYS A 240 0.77 -6.29 -15.68
N PHE A 241 1.77 -5.69 -15.04
CA PHE A 241 1.61 -4.47 -14.23
C PHE A 241 1.18 -3.28 -15.09
N GLU A 242 1.81 -3.07 -16.25
CA GLU A 242 1.42 -2.03 -17.20
C GLU A 242 -0.04 -2.20 -17.66
N ALA A 243 -0.41 -3.41 -18.08
CA ALA A 243 -1.76 -3.70 -18.57
C ALA A 243 -2.82 -3.50 -17.48
N ALA A 244 -2.55 -3.97 -16.26
CA ALA A 244 -3.43 -3.74 -15.11
C ALA A 244 -3.55 -2.24 -14.77
N ALA A 245 -2.45 -1.49 -14.83
CA ALA A 245 -2.45 -0.06 -14.61
C ALA A 245 -3.29 0.68 -15.67
N LYS A 246 -3.17 0.33 -16.95
CA LYS A 246 -3.99 0.92 -18.03
C LYS A 246 -5.48 0.78 -17.72
N LYS A 247 -5.92 -0.39 -17.31
CA LYS A 247 -7.30 -0.65 -16.93
C LYS A 247 -7.73 0.17 -15.71
N LYS A 248 -6.88 0.22 -14.68
CA LYS A 248 -7.18 0.97 -13.45
C LYS A 248 -7.29 2.47 -13.67
N PHE A 249 -6.38 3.04 -14.43
CA PHE A 249 -6.40 4.48 -14.68
C PHE A 249 -7.50 4.91 -15.67
N SER A 250 -7.99 4.02 -16.53
CA SER A 250 -9.12 4.33 -17.42
C SER A 250 -10.46 4.45 -16.69
N THR A 251 -10.61 3.86 -15.50
CA THR A 251 -11.86 3.86 -14.71
C THR A 251 -11.69 4.50 -13.32
N LEU A 252 -10.55 5.15 -13.06
CA LEU A 252 -10.16 5.60 -11.72
C LEU A 252 -11.23 6.45 -11.03
N GLU A 253 -11.76 7.47 -11.71
CA GLU A 253 -12.72 8.43 -11.12
C GLU A 253 -14.10 7.77 -10.89
N SER A 254 -14.56 6.96 -11.85
CA SER A 254 -15.84 6.26 -11.73
C SER A 254 -15.80 5.19 -10.65
N ASP A 255 -14.69 4.43 -10.55
CA ASP A 255 -14.50 3.44 -9.51
C ASP A 255 -14.39 4.09 -8.13
N PHE A 256 -13.65 5.20 -8.02
CA PHE A 256 -13.51 5.96 -6.78
C PHE A 256 -14.89 6.41 -6.26
N SER A 257 -15.70 7.00 -7.12
CA SER A 257 -17.03 7.50 -6.77
C SER A 257 -17.97 6.37 -6.36
N ARG A 258 -18.01 5.29 -7.13
CA ARG A 258 -18.86 4.12 -6.87
C ARG A 258 -18.48 3.42 -5.57
N LEU A 259 -17.19 3.17 -5.35
CA LEU A 259 -16.72 2.50 -4.14
C LEU A 259 -16.90 3.34 -2.89
N LYS A 260 -16.90 4.69 -3.01
CA LYS A 260 -17.26 5.57 -1.90
C LYS A 260 -18.70 5.33 -1.44
N ILE A 261 -19.63 5.17 -2.38
CA ILE A 261 -21.02 4.83 -2.07
C ILE A 261 -21.09 3.46 -1.37
N TYR A 262 -20.43 2.44 -1.91
CA TYR A 262 -20.44 1.09 -1.36
C TYR A 262 -19.83 1.01 0.04
N ARG A 263 -18.74 1.76 0.29
CA ARG A 263 -18.14 1.86 1.61
C ARG A 263 -19.10 2.44 2.64
N GLU A 264 -19.81 3.51 2.28
CA GLU A 264 -20.77 4.14 3.19
C GLU A 264 -22.05 3.30 3.36
N GLN A 265 -22.54 2.65 2.31
CA GLN A 265 -23.66 1.69 2.40
C GLN A 265 -23.31 0.55 3.36
N LEU A 266 -22.11 -0.05 3.22
CA LEU A 266 -21.68 -1.12 4.11
C LEU A 266 -21.67 -0.64 5.57
N TYR A 267 -20.99 0.49 5.85
CA TYR A 267 -20.92 0.99 7.21
C TYR A 267 -22.29 1.38 7.77
N SER A 268 -23.13 2.08 7.00
CA SER A 268 -24.43 2.55 7.49
C SER A 268 -25.38 1.42 7.89
N ALA A 269 -25.25 0.26 7.22
CA ALA A 269 -26.09 -0.92 7.45
C ALA A 269 -25.53 -1.91 8.50
N LEU A 270 -24.31 -1.71 9.01
CA LEU A 270 -23.80 -2.44 10.16
C LEU A 270 -24.51 -2.01 11.45
N ASP A 271 -24.68 -2.96 12.39
CA ASP A 271 -25.22 -2.72 13.72
C ASP A 271 -24.28 -1.79 14.51
N LYS A 272 -24.75 -0.57 14.84
CA LYS A 272 -23.94 0.46 15.49
C LYS A 272 -23.73 0.21 16.99
N ASP A 273 -24.52 -0.62 17.61
CA ASP A 273 -24.34 -1.01 19.01
C ASP A 273 -23.14 -1.98 19.14
N ILE A 274 -22.80 -2.65 18.04
CA ILE A 274 -21.71 -3.63 17.97
C ILE A 274 -20.47 -3.04 17.28
N PHE A 275 -20.65 -2.41 16.11
CA PHE A 275 -19.53 -2.01 15.24
C PHE A 275 -19.22 -0.52 15.30
N MET A 276 -18.01 -0.19 15.74
CA MET A 276 -17.44 1.16 15.66
C MET A 276 -16.59 1.29 14.38
N ARG A 277 -16.69 2.43 13.70
CA ARG A 277 -15.84 2.79 12.57
C ARG A 277 -14.46 3.21 13.04
N ILE A 278 -13.42 2.67 12.41
CA ILE A 278 -12.02 3.08 12.58
C ILE A 278 -11.56 3.91 11.37
N SER A 279 -11.95 3.51 10.16
CA SER A 279 -11.63 4.27 8.94
C SER A 279 -12.16 5.69 9.00
N PRO A 280 -11.35 6.72 8.66
CA PRO A 280 -11.83 8.09 8.55
C PRO A 280 -12.88 8.24 7.44
N GLU A 281 -13.79 9.20 7.61
CA GLU A 281 -14.85 9.47 6.62
C GLU A 281 -14.28 9.90 5.26
N ASP A 282 -13.23 10.72 5.30
CA ASP A 282 -12.50 11.21 4.13
C ASP A 282 -11.35 10.29 3.68
N GLY A 283 -11.29 9.06 4.22
CA GLY A 283 -10.31 8.05 3.81
C GLY A 283 -10.56 7.50 2.41
N THR A 284 -9.66 6.61 1.97
CA THR A 284 -9.80 5.94 0.68
C THR A 284 -11.12 5.15 0.60
N PRO A 285 -11.84 5.20 -0.54
CA PRO A 285 -13.05 4.39 -0.72
C PRO A 285 -12.79 2.89 -0.83
N TYR A 286 -11.53 2.50 -0.98
CA TYR A 286 -11.14 1.09 -1.14
C TYR A 286 -11.03 0.31 0.17
N ILE A 287 -11.07 0.98 1.33
CA ILE A 287 -10.89 0.33 2.64
C ILE A 287 -11.91 0.88 3.64
N LEU A 288 -12.61 -0.02 4.30
CA LEU A 288 -13.42 0.23 5.49
C LEU A 288 -12.94 -0.69 6.60
N THR A 289 -12.47 -0.11 7.68
CA THR A 289 -12.11 -0.85 8.90
C THR A 289 -13.06 -0.46 10.01
N VAL A 290 -13.63 -1.48 10.63
CA VAL A 290 -14.52 -1.38 11.78
C VAL A 290 -14.00 -2.27 12.90
N ALA A 291 -14.46 -2.05 14.12
CA ALA A 291 -14.18 -2.93 15.24
C ALA A 291 -15.44 -3.30 16.00
N ALA A 292 -15.61 -4.58 16.27
CA ALA A 292 -16.73 -5.10 17.04
C ALA A 292 -16.41 -5.08 18.55
N LYS A 293 -17.31 -4.50 19.33
CA LYS A 293 -17.16 -4.31 20.78
C LYS A 293 -17.11 -5.64 21.53
N ASN A 294 -16.04 -5.87 22.32
CA ASN A 294 -15.85 -7.07 23.14
C ASN A 294 -15.89 -8.41 22.38
N LEU A 295 -15.71 -8.36 21.06
CA LEU A 295 -15.66 -9.57 20.22
C LEU A 295 -14.24 -9.77 19.68
N ARG A 296 -13.97 -10.98 19.15
CA ARG A 296 -12.69 -11.32 18.52
C ARG A 296 -12.83 -11.31 17.00
N GLY A 297 -12.10 -10.41 16.34
CA GLY A 297 -12.09 -10.27 14.89
C GLY A 297 -11.72 -11.55 14.15
N GLU A 298 -10.79 -12.35 14.68
CA GLU A 298 -10.41 -13.65 14.12
C GLU A 298 -11.58 -14.66 14.11
N ILE A 299 -12.42 -14.63 15.15
CA ILE A 299 -13.61 -15.50 15.21
C ILE A 299 -14.67 -14.98 14.23
N LEU A 300 -14.89 -13.66 14.21
CA LEU A 300 -15.82 -13.04 13.25
C LEU A 300 -15.37 -13.30 11.80
N GLN A 301 -14.08 -13.23 11.50
CA GLN A 301 -13.53 -13.52 10.18
C GLN A 301 -13.87 -14.95 9.74
N ARG A 302 -13.70 -15.94 10.63
CA ARG A 302 -14.06 -17.35 10.34
C ARG A 302 -15.54 -17.52 10.11
N LEU A 303 -16.40 -16.91 10.95
CA LEU A 303 -17.84 -16.95 10.77
C LEU A 303 -18.29 -16.26 9.47
N LEU A 304 -17.60 -15.23 9.02
CA LEU A 304 -17.82 -14.59 7.72
C LEU A 304 -17.40 -15.50 6.57
N GLU A 305 -16.24 -16.15 6.67
CA GLU A 305 -15.77 -17.14 5.69
C GLU A 305 -16.74 -18.32 5.53
N GLU A 306 -17.28 -18.84 6.63
CA GLU A 306 -18.34 -19.88 6.61
C GLU A 306 -19.60 -19.40 5.86
N ARG A 307 -19.85 -18.08 5.83
CA ARG A 307 -20.94 -17.43 5.08
C ARG A 307 -20.51 -16.98 3.67
N GLY A 308 -19.33 -17.41 3.23
CA GLY A 308 -18.80 -17.11 1.90
C GLY A 308 -18.23 -15.71 1.71
N VAL A 309 -17.92 -14.96 2.80
CA VAL A 309 -17.37 -13.61 2.75
C VAL A 309 -15.95 -13.59 3.33
N LEU A 310 -14.97 -13.26 2.50
CA LEU A 310 -13.56 -13.16 2.88
C LEU A 310 -13.19 -11.71 3.19
N VAL A 311 -12.74 -11.44 4.42
CA VAL A 311 -12.32 -10.11 4.90
C VAL A 311 -10.96 -10.19 5.60
N GLY A 312 -10.27 -9.06 5.72
CA GLY A 312 -9.05 -8.97 6.52
C GLY A 312 -9.34 -8.70 7.99
N THR A 313 -8.36 -9.00 8.84
CA THR A 313 -8.27 -8.51 10.22
C THR A 313 -7.07 -7.57 10.32
N GLY A 314 -7.06 -6.63 11.26
CA GLY A 314 -5.95 -5.69 11.44
C GLY A 314 -4.60 -6.35 11.78
N SER A 315 -4.59 -7.65 12.09
CA SER A 315 -3.41 -8.41 12.53
C SER A 315 -2.85 -9.41 11.50
N ALA A 316 -3.33 -9.41 10.25
CA ALA A 316 -3.05 -10.46 9.25
C ALA A 316 -1.55 -10.69 8.93
N CYS A 317 -0.64 -9.81 9.34
CA CYS A 317 0.81 -9.95 9.09
C CYS A 317 1.64 -10.39 10.29
N SER A 318 1.07 -10.61 11.48
CA SER A 318 1.85 -11.09 12.63
C SER A 318 1.06 -12.07 13.49
N SER A 319 1.29 -13.35 13.26
CA SER A 319 0.85 -14.44 14.15
C SER A 319 1.39 -14.32 15.60
N LYS A 320 2.30 -13.38 15.86
CA LYS A 320 2.93 -13.15 17.16
C LYS A 320 2.31 -12.02 17.99
N HIS A 321 1.52 -11.13 17.38
CA HIS A 321 0.87 -10.01 18.07
C HIS A 321 -0.60 -9.94 17.69
N PRO A 322 -1.53 -10.29 18.61
CA PRO A 322 -2.96 -10.35 18.31
C PRO A 322 -3.58 -8.98 18.02
N VAL A 323 -2.92 -7.88 18.40
CA VAL A 323 -3.41 -6.50 18.23
C VAL A 323 -2.52 -5.75 17.25
N SER A 324 -3.14 -5.07 16.29
CA SER A 324 -2.41 -4.23 15.34
C SER A 324 -1.76 -3.02 16.01
N ARG A 325 -0.46 -2.80 15.70
CA ARG A 325 0.28 -1.61 16.09
C ARG A 325 -0.40 -0.32 15.59
N VAL A 326 -0.88 -0.33 14.35
CA VAL A 326 -1.52 0.82 13.71
C VAL A 326 -2.82 1.17 14.44
N ILE A 327 -3.69 0.19 14.66
CA ILE A 327 -4.97 0.38 15.37
C ILE A 327 -4.75 0.84 16.81
N THR A 328 -3.73 0.29 17.47
CA THR A 328 -3.33 0.74 18.82
C THR A 328 -2.85 2.20 18.81
N ALA A 329 -2.06 2.59 17.81
CA ALA A 329 -1.56 3.95 17.66
C ALA A 329 -2.65 4.98 17.36
N CYS A 330 -3.80 4.56 16.81
CA CYS A 330 -4.99 5.40 16.64
C CYS A 330 -5.77 5.65 17.95
N GLY A 331 -5.35 5.07 19.09
CA GLY A 331 -6.02 5.25 20.38
C GLY A 331 -7.37 4.55 20.50
N VAL A 332 -7.60 3.50 19.71
CA VAL A 332 -8.84 2.71 19.76
C VAL A 332 -9.01 2.10 21.15
N GLY A 333 -10.21 2.19 21.72
CA GLY A 333 -10.55 1.69 23.05
C GLY A 333 -10.30 0.18 23.20
N LYS A 334 -9.87 -0.25 24.39
CA LYS A 334 -9.47 -1.65 24.68
C LYS A 334 -10.56 -2.66 24.30
N GLU A 335 -11.82 -2.30 24.50
CA GLU A 335 -12.99 -3.12 24.18
C GLU A 335 -13.16 -3.39 22.67
N TYR A 336 -12.51 -2.62 21.80
CA TYR A 336 -12.57 -2.74 20.36
C TYR A 336 -11.32 -3.34 19.72
N LEU A 337 -10.16 -3.27 20.40
CA LEU A 337 -8.86 -3.63 19.82
C LEU A 337 -8.80 -5.04 19.24
N ASN A 338 -9.48 -5.99 19.86
CA ASN A 338 -9.50 -7.37 19.41
C ASN A 338 -10.58 -7.67 18.36
N GLY A 339 -11.52 -6.74 18.13
CA GLY A 339 -12.68 -6.93 17.27
C GLY A 339 -12.53 -6.41 15.85
N VAL A 340 -11.32 -6.12 15.39
CA VAL A 340 -11.07 -5.44 14.13
C VAL A 340 -11.39 -6.32 12.92
N LEU A 341 -12.18 -5.77 12.00
CA LEU A 341 -12.46 -6.30 10.66
C LEU A 341 -12.14 -5.24 9.61
N ARG A 342 -11.46 -5.63 8.54
CA ARG A 342 -11.17 -4.76 7.40
C ARG A 342 -11.86 -5.30 6.16
N PHE A 343 -12.82 -4.55 5.65
CA PHE A 343 -13.43 -4.77 4.33
C PHE A 343 -12.65 -3.94 3.30
N SER A 344 -12.16 -4.56 2.25
CA SER A 344 -11.44 -3.83 1.21
C SER A 344 -11.94 -4.22 -0.18
N PHE A 345 -12.38 -3.20 -0.89
CA PHE A 345 -13.11 -3.27 -2.14
C PHE A 345 -12.18 -3.30 -3.36
N SER A 346 -12.73 -3.75 -4.47
CA SER A 346 -12.12 -3.64 -5.80
C SER A 346 -13.13 -3.08 -6.80
N PRO A 347 -12.73 -2.65 -7.99
CA PRO A 347 -13.68 -2.28 -9.05
C PRO A 347 -14.65 -3.40 -9.45
N ALA A 348 -14.32 -4.66 -9.18
CA ALA A 348 -15.21 -5.78 -9.44
C ALA A 348 -16.26 -6.00 -8.34
N THR A 349 -16.16 -5.33 -7.19
CA THR A 349 -17.13 -5.43 -6.10
C THR A 349 -18.49 -4.91 -6.55
N THR A 350 -19.55 -5.66 -6.29
CA THR A 350 -20.94 -5.32 -6.65
C THR A 350 -21.74 -4.87 -5.42
N GLU A 351 -22.85 -4.20 -5.65
CA GLU A 351 -23.76 -3.78 -4.58
C GLU A 351 -24.36 -4.98 -3.85
N GLU A 352 -24.69 -6.06 -4.56
CA GLU A 352 -25.20 -7.30 -3.99
C GLU A 352 -24.16 -7.95 -3.03
N GLU A 353 -22.88 -7.93 -3.41
CA GLU A 353 -21.80 -8.41 -2.55
C GLU A 353 -21.68 -7.58 -1.27
N VAL A 354 -21.87 -6.25 -1.36
CA VAL A 354 -21.87 -5.35 -0.20
C VAL A 354 -23.04 -5.66 0.73
N GLN A 355 -24.25 -5.81 0.20
CA GLN A 355 -25.44 -6.17 1.00
C GLN A 355 -25.29 -7.52 1.68
N THR A 356 -24.79 -8.52 0.97
CA THR A 356 -24.52 -9.85 1.51
C THR A 356 -23.48 -9.80 2.64
N ALA A 357 -22.41 -9.00 2.45
CA ALA A 357 -21.36 -8.82 3.47
C ALA A 357 -21.90 -8.18 4.75
N VAL A 358 -22.79 -7.20 4.64
CA VAL A 358 -23.48 -6.58 5.80
C VAL A 358 -24.31 -7.62 6.57
N GLN A 359 -25.16 -8.37 5.86
CA GLN A 359 -26.00 -9.41 6.48
C GLN A 359 -25.13 -10.46 7.20
N ALA A 360 -24.05 -10.91 6.54
CA ALA A 360 -23.12 -11.86 7.11
C ALA A 360 -22.43 -11.32 8.37
N ALA A 361 -21.98 -10.05 8.35
CA ALA A 361 -21.28 -9.43 9.47
C ALA A 361 -22.19 -9.24 10.69
N ASN A 362 -23.40 -8.71 10.49
CA ASN A 362 -24.39 -8.54 11.58
C ASN A 362 -24.79 -9.91 12.17
N SER A 363 -25.11 -10.88 11.31
CA SER A 363 -25.48 -12.23 11.75
C SER A 363 -24.34 -12.93 12.52
N ALA A 364 -23.10 -12.84 12.06
CA ALA A 364 -21.94 -13.41 12.73
C ALA A 364 -21.69 -12.77 14.11
N ALA A 365 -21.87 -11.46 14.21
CA ALA A 365 -21.69 -10.74 15.47
C ALA A 365 -22.76 -11.10 16.50
N HIS A 366 -24.03 -11.11 16.10
CA HIS A 366 -25.14 -11.53 16.98
C HIS A 366 -24.99 -12.99 17.43
N GLU A 367 -24.61 -13.89 16.53
CA GLU A 367 -24.35 -15.30 16.88
C GLU A 367 -23.24 -15.41 17.93
N LEU A 368 -22.14 -14.67 17.74
CA LEU A 368 -21.01 -14.73 18.67
C LEU A 368 -21.37 -14.15 20.04
N ILE A 369 -22.15 -13.08 20.11
CA ILE A 369 -22.69 -12.50 21.35
C ILE A 369 -23.59 -13.52 22.06
N ALA A 370 -24.49 -14.16 21.34
CA ALA A 370 -25.39 -15.15 21.92
C ALA A 370 -24.67 -16.40 22.49
N ARG A 371 -23.55 -16.81 21.84
CA ARG A 371 -22.70 -17.90 22.34
C ARG A 371 -21.94 -17.50 23.60
N THR A 372 -21.40 -16.26 23.67
CA THR A 372 -20.66 -15.77 24.84
C THR A 372 -21.55 -15.49 26.05
N ALA A 373 -22.81 -15.14 25.84
CA ALA A 373 -23.77 -14.93 26.93
C ALA A 373 -24.26 -16.25 27.60
N ARG A 374 -24.01 -17.39 26.95
CA ARG A 374 -24.40 -18.74 27.46
C ARG A 374 -23.24 -19.47 28.15
N SER A 375 -22.02 -18.96 28.01
CA SER A 375 -20.79 -19.50 28.65
C SER A 375 -20.47 -18.74 29.93
#